data_35ab96f85d11d79832ba1c970d2495da
#
_entry.id   35ab96f85d11d79832ba1c970d2495da
#
_cell.length_a   1.000
_cell.length_b   1.000
_cell.length_c   1.000
_cell.angle_alpha   90.00
_cell.angle_beta   90.00
_cell.angle_gamma   90.00
#
_symmetry.space_group_name_H-M   'P 1'
#
loop_
_entity.id
_entity.type
_entity.pdbx_description
1 polymer ?
#
loop_
_entity_poly.entity_id
_entity_poly.type
_entity_poly.pdbx_seq_one_letter_code
_entity_poly.pdbx_strand_id
1 'polypeptide(L)' 'MFARDLGYMVIVMPYTPNRLKCGDLFITPSGTVWFGIFKGKTEMMTGRQKDFMKCLKIRGQTVRVIRSVQEGTQMVQEML' A
#
# COMPACT_ATOMS: atom_id res chain seq x y z
N MET A 1 14.56 -3.29 1.33
CA MET A 1 13.62 -2.33 0.76
C MET A 1 13.85 -0.96 1.38
N PHE A 2 13.77 0.09 0.60
CA PHE A 2 14.03 1.47 1.04
C PHE A 2 13.26 1.86 2.32
N ALA A 3 11.97 1.51 2.40
CA ALA A 3 11.15 1.83 3.57
C ALA A 3 11.71 1.22 4.87
N ARG A 4 12.20 -0.02 4.82
CA ARG A 4 12.78 -0.69 5.98
C ARG A 4 14.08 -0.04 6.41
N ASP A 5 14.85 0.48 5.47
CA ASP A 5 16.11 1.19 5.77
C ASP A 5 15.87 2.47 6.56
N LEU A 6 14.66 3.05 6.45
CA LEU A 6 14.23 4.22 7.21
C LEU A 6 13.54 3.85 8.52
N GLY A 7 13.54 2.58 8.91
CA GLY A 7 12.88 2.11 10.12
C GLY A 7 11.37 1.91 10.00
N TYR A 8 10.83 1.87 8.79
CA TYR A 8 9.41 1.58 8.57
C TYR A 8 9.14 0.11 8.82
N MET A 9 8.00 -0.18 9.43
CA MET A 9 7.46 -1.53 9.47
C MET A 9 6.59 -1.73 8.22
N VAL A 10 6.87 -2.80 7.47
CA VAL A 10 6.07 -3.18 6.30
C VAL A 10 5.41 -4.52 6.61
N ILE A 11 4.09 -4.53 6.67
CA ILE A 11 3.32 -5.74 6.91
C ILE A 11 2.75 -6.20 5.58
N VAL A 12 3.26 -7.33 5.10
CA VAL A 12 2.80 -7.95 3.86
C VAL A 12 1.52 -8.72 4.15
N MET A 13 0.42 -8.30 3.54
CA MET A 13 -0.86 -8.98 3.71
C MET A 13 -0.84 -10.31 2.95
N PRO A 14 -1.19 -11.42 3.61
CA PRO A 14 -1.11 -12.74 2.96
C PRO A 14 -2.14 -12.88 1.85
N TYR A 15 -1.73 -13.51 0.76
CA TYR A 15 -2.64 -13.96 -0.28
C TYR A 15 -3.32 -15.26 0.16
N THR A 16 -4.65 -15.32 0.04
CA THR A 16 -5.39 -16.54 0.27
C THR A 16 -6.28 -16.86 -0.95
N PRO A 17 -6.61 -18.15 -1.19
CA PRO A 17 -7.48 -18.52 -2.32
C PRO A 17 -8.82 -17.81 -2.33
N ASN A 18 -9.34 -17.46 -1.16
CA ASN A 18 -10.65 -16.83 -1.00
C ASN A 18 -10.57 -15.32 -0.83
N ARG A 19 -9.36 -14.76 -0.73
CA ARG A 19 -9.14 -13.32 -0.57
C ARG A 19 -7.97 -12.89 -1.42
N LEU A 20 -8.24 -12.05 -2.40
CA LEU A 20 -7.18 -11.41 -3.16
C LEU A 20 -6.40 -10.47 -2.26
N LYS A 21 -5.09 -10.42 -2.49
CA LYS A 21 -4.24 -9.47 -1.80
C LYS A 21 -4.68 -8.07 -2.18
N CYS A 22 -5.13 -7.30 -1.20
CA CYS A 22 -5.63 -5.94 -1.43
C CYS A 22 -4.54 -4.88 -1.29
N GLY A 23 -3.52 -5.12 -0.47
CA GLY A 23 -2.40 -4.19 -0.29
C GLY A 23 -1.53 -4.56 0.89
N ASP A 24 -0.44 -3.81 1.06
CA ASP A 24 0.48 -3.95 2.18
C ASP A 24 0.37 -2.72 3.09
N LEU A 25 0.65 -2.91 4.37
CA LEU A 25 0.67 -1.82 5.35
C LEU A 25 2.08 -1.27 5.50
N PHE A 26 2.20 0.05 5.45
CA PHE A 26 3.44 0.76 5.73
C PHE A 26 3.24 1.59 6.99
N ILE A 27 4.08 1.40 7.99
CA ILE A 27 3.99 2.09 9.28
C ILE A 27 5.31 2.80 9.55
N THR A 28 5.25 4.12 9.71
CA THR A 28 6.43 4.92 10.04
C THR A 28 6.82 4.75 11.52
N PRO A 29 8.06 5.12 11.90
CA PRO A 29 8.43 5.13 13.32
C PRO A 29 7.52 6.00 14.18
N SER A 30 6.90 7.04 13.62
CA SER A 30 5.97 7.92 14.33
C SER A 30 4.54 7.39 14.41
N GLY A 31 4.26 6.23 13.78
CA GLY A 31 2.94 5.60 13.82
C GLY A 31 1.99 5.95 12.70
N THR A 32 2.44 6.69 11.68
CA THR A 32 1.64 6.95 10.48
C THR A 32 1.47 5.66 9.69
N VAL A 33 0.23 5.32 9.32
CA VAL A 33 -0.10 4.07 8.62
C VAL A 33 -0.72 4.39 7.27
N TRP A 34 -0.12 3.90 6.20
CA TRP A 34 -0.66 3.99 4.84
C TRP A 34 -0.73 2.59 4.23
N PHE A 35 -1.65 2.42 3.29
CA PHE A 35 -1.79 1.19 2.50
C PHE A 35 -1.15 1.39 1.14
N GLY A 36 -0.33 0.43 0.72
CA GLY A 36 0.26 0.42 -0.62
C GLY A 36 -0.25 -0.78 -1.41
N ILE A 37 -0.75 -0.55 -2.61
CA ILE A 37 -1.18 -1.61 -3.53
C ILE A 37 -0.18 -1.67 -4.66
N PHE A 38 0.57 -2.78 -4.74
CA PHE A 38 1.58 -2.96 -5.78
C PHE A 38 0.94 -3.54 -7.05
N LYS A 39 1.12 -2.86 -8.16
CA LYS A 39 0.62 -3.25 -9.47
C LYS A 39 1.70 -3.13 -10.54
N GLY A 40 1.64 -3.97 -11.55
CA GLY A 40 2.44 -3.78 -12.75
C GLY A 40 2.07 -2.50 -13.48
N LYS A 41 2.93 -2.04 -14.39
CA LYS A 41 2.79 -0.75 -15.06
C LYS A 41 1.43 -0.55 -15.74
N THR A 42 0.90 -1.61 -16.33
CA THR A 42 -0.39 -1.59 -17.05
C THR A 42 -1.44 -2.49 -16.41
N GLU A 43 -1.12 -3.11 -15.29
CA GLU A 43 -2.02 -4.02 -14.60
C GLU A 43 -3.21 -3.25 -14.03
N MET A 44 -4.42 -3.71 -14.31
CA MET A 44 -5.64 -3.06 -13.83
C MET A 44 -5.99 -3.51 -12.42
N MET A 45 -6.55 -2.61 -11.64
CA MET A 45 -7.10 -2.96 -10.33
C MET A 45 -8.35 -3.82 -10.49
N THR A 46 -8.46 -4.85 -9.65
CA THR A 46 -9.67 -5.68 -9.61
C THR A 46 -10.82 -4.89 -8.97
N GLY A 47 -12.06 -5.35 -9.20
CA GLY A 47 -13.22 -4.74 -8.54
C GLY A 47 -13.10 -4.78 -7.01
N ARG A 48 -12.62 -5.88 -6.45
CA ARG A 48 -12.38 -6.00 -5.00
C ARG A 48 -11.36 -5.01 -4.47
N GLN A 49 -10.28 -4.80 -5.23
CA GLN A 49 -9.26 -3.82 -4.84
C GLN A 49 -9.80 -2.40 -4.87
N LYS A 50 -10.61 -2.07 -5.89
CA LYS A 50 -11.27 -0.76 -5.98
C LYS A 50 -12.23 -0.53 -4.81
N ASP A 51 -13.05 -1.52 -4.49
CA ASP A 51 -14.01 -1.45 -3.39
C ASP A 51 -13.29 -1.31 -2.04
N PHE A 52 -12.24 -2.09 -1.84
CA PHE A 52 -11.42 -2.04 -0.63
C PHE A 52 -10.79 -0.66 -0.46
N MET A 53 -10.20 -0.12 -1.53
CA MET A 53 -9.61 1.21 -1.53
C MET A 53 -10.64 2.28 -1.19
N LYS A 54 -11.83 2.20 -1.78
CA LYS A 54 -12.94 3.12 -1.51
C LYS A 54 -13.37 3.06 -0.05
N CYS A 55 -13.52 1.86 0.51
CA CYS A 55 -13.88 1.67 1.91
C CYS A 55 -12.87 2.27 2.86
N LEU A 56 -11.58 2.11 2.57
CA LEU A 56 -10.51 2.70 3.38
C LEU A 56 -10.52 4.22 3.30
N LYS A 57 -10.68 4.79 2.10
CA LYS A 57 -10.71 6.25 1.92
C LYS A 57 -11.88 6.90 2.64
N ILE A 58 -13.06 6.28 2.62
CA ILE A 58 -14.23 6.75 3.35
C ILE A 58 -13.94 6.84 4.85
N ARG A 59 -13.09 5.94 5.37
CA ARG A 59 -12.70 5.92 6.78
C ARG A 59 -11.47 6.79 7.09
N GLY A 60 -11.07 7.63 6.17
CA GLY A 60 -9.94 8.54 6.34
C GLY A 60 -8.57 7.90 6.18
N GLN A 61 -8.50 6.69 5.66
CA GLN A 61 -7.23 6.02 5.43
C GLN A 61 -6.61 6.45 4.11
N THR A 62 -5.28 6.48 4.06
CA THR A 62 -4.53 6.78 2.83
C THR A 62 -4.15 5.49 2.13
N VAL A 63 -4.49 5.40 0.85
CA VAL A 63 -4.18 4.26 0.00
C VAL A 63 -3.48 4.75 -1.26
N ARG A 64 -2.36 4.15 -1.61
CA ARG A 64 -1.61 4.48 -2.82
C ARG A 64 -1.43 3.24 -3.69
N VAL A 65 -1.61 3.42 -4.99
CA VAL A 65 -1.28 2.39 -5.98
C VAL A 65 0.16 2.63 -6.41
N ILE A 66 1.00 1.62 -6.27
CA ILE A 66 2.43 1.70 -6.54
C ILE A 66 2.74 0.88 -7.77
N ARG A 67 3.10 1.54 -8.87
CA ARG A 67 3.35 0.90 -10.18
C ARG A 67 4.81 0.91 -10.58
N SER A 68 5.69 1.52 -9.78
CA SER A 68 7.12 1.58 -10.04
C SER A 68 7.88 1.77 -8.73
N VAL A 69 9.17 1.50 -8.76
CA VAL A 69 10.07 1.76 -7.63
C VAL A 69 10.05 3.24 -7.28
N GLN A 70 10.01 4.11 -8.30
CA GLN A 70 9.97 5.55 -8.11
C GLN A 70 8.71 5.99 -7.36
N GLU A 71 7.55 5.47 -7.72
CA GLU A 71 6.30 5.77 -7.02
C GLU A 71 6.32 5.27 -5.57
N GLY A 72 6.88 4.10 -5.33
CA GLY A 72 7.05 3.55 -3.99
C GLY A 72 7.97 4.42 -3.13
N THR A 73 9.10 4.84 -3.69
CA THR A 73 10.05 5.73 -3.02
C THR A 73 9.40 7.06 -2.68
N GLN A 74 8.64 7.63 -3.61
CA GLN A 74 7.92 8.87 -3.41
C GLN A 74 6.89 8.74 -2.28
N MET A 75 6.14 7.63 -2.24
CA MET A 75 5.18 7.39 -1.16
C MET A 75 5.86 7.36 0.20
N VAL A 76 6.96 6.65 0.32
CA VAL A 76 7.72 6.54 1.57
C VAL A 76 8.22 7.92 2.02
N GLN A 77 8.69 8.75 1.11
CA GLN A 77 9.12 10.11 1.41
C GLN A 77 7.96 11.01 1.85
N GLU A 78 6.80 10.88 1.22
CA GLU A 78 5.61 11.65 1.59
C GLU A 78 5.08 11.26 2.97
N MET A 79 5.33 10.02 3.43
CA MET A 79 4.92 9.58 4.77
C MET A 79 5.76 10.21 5.89
N LEU A 80 6.94 10.67 5.56
CA LEU A 80 7.79 11.37 6.53
C LEU A 80 7.23 12.75 6.83
#